data_fb440e8b67894d92101eda6cc677c9e4
#
_entry.id   fb440e8b67894d92101eda6cc677c9e4
#
_cell.length_a   1.000
_cell.length_b   1.000
_cell.length_c   1.000
_cell.angle_alpha   90.00
_cell.angle_beta   90.00
_cell.angle_gamma   90.00
#
_symmetry.space_group_name_H-M   'P 1'
#
loop_
_entity.id
_entity.type
_entity.pdbx_description
1 polymer ?
#
loop_
_entity_poly.entity_id
_entity_poly.type
_entity_poly.pdbx_seq_one_letter_code
_entity_poly.pdbx_strand_id
1 'polypeptide(L)'
;MIDERTIAQPKVTVYSTPTCPYCVMAKRYLAERGIKYDDVDVAADQSRALEMLTKTGQMGVPVLDIGGQVIIGFDRNAIDYALMNRK
;
A
#
# COMPACT_ATOMS: atom_id res chain seq x y z
N MET A 1 -4.33 -7.04 -28.13
CA MET A 1 -5.36 -7.46 -27.27
C MET A 1 -5.07 -7.12 -25.83
N ILE A 2 -6.05 -6.71 -25.16
CA ILE A 2 -5.89 -6.36 -23.79
C ILE A 2 -5.61 -7.58 -22.99
N ASP A 3 -4.63 -7.41 -22.19
CA ASP A 3 -4.25 -8.43 -21.31
C ASP A 3 -5.04 -8.24 -20.03
N GLU A 4 -5.88 -9.19 -19.68
CA GLU A 4 -6.65 -9.04 -18.47
C GLU A 4 -5.77 -8.84 -17.28
N ARG A 5 -4.53 -9.29 -17.34
CA ARG A 5 -3.62 -9.12 -16.24
C ARG A 5 -3.25 -7.69 -16.00
N THR A 6 -3.32 -6.86 -17.02
CA THR A 6 -2.98 -5.46 -16.85
C THR A 6 -4.06 -4.71 -16.09
N ILE A 7 -5.27 -5.23 -16.08
CA ILE A 7 -6.36 -4.57 -15.38
C ILE A 7 -6.77 -5.32 -14.13
N ALA A 8 -6.09 -6.43 -13.84
CA ALA A 8 -6.45 -7.26 -12.71
C ALA A 8 -5.97 -6.71 -11.39
N GLN A 9 -4.98 -5.82 -11.42
CA GLN A 9 -4.39 -5.33 -10.20
C GLN A 9 -4.12 -3.84 -10.29
N PRO A 10 -4.61 -3.05 -9.33
CA PRO A 10 -4.25 -1.64 -9.27
C PRO A 10 -2.79 -1.51 -8.84
N LYS A 11 -2.24 -0.32 -9.01
CA LYS A 11 -0.90 -0.05 -8.50
C LYS A 11 -0.97 0.07 -6.99
N VAL A 12 -0.13 -0.68 -6.30
CA VAL A 12 -0.11 -0.71 -4.85
C VAL A 12 1.23 -0.25 -4.33
N THR A 13 1.22 0.70 -3.43
CA THR A 13 2.41 1.19 -2.75
C THR A 13 2.20 1.02 -1.25
N VAL A 14 3.19 0.45 -0.58
CA VAL A 14 3.17 0.29 0.87
C VAL A 14 4.27 1.16 1.46
N TYR A 15 3.88 2.15 2.23
CA TYR A 15 4.83 2.97 2.97
C TYR A 15 5.04 2.32 4.33
N SER A 16 6.29 2.00 4.65
CA SER A 16 6.58 1.21 5.83
C SER A 16 7.90 1.65 6.47
N THR A 17 8.21 1.03 7.59
CA THR A 17 9.53 1.14 8.21
C THR A 17 9.99 -0.27 8.57
N PRO A 18 11.32 -0.46 8.74
CA PRO A 18 11.84 -1.81 9.01
C PRO A 18 11.37 -2.45 10.31
N THR A 19 10.97 -1.63 11.27
CA THR A 19 10.66 -2.13 12.61
C THR A 19 9.16 -2.11 12.91
N CYS A 20 8.34 -2.04 11.92
CA CYS A 20 6.89 -1.92 12.10
C CYS A 20 6.20 -3.27 11.93
N PRO A 21 5.68 -3.87 12.99
CA PRO A 21 5.01 -5.17 12.87
C PRO A 21 3.77 -5.15 11.98
N TYR A 22 2.99 -4.10 12.06
CA TYR A 22 1.79 -4.01 11.22
C TYR A 22 2.16 -3.81 9.75
N CYS A 23 3.31 -3.19 9.48
CA CYS A 23 3.79 -3.10 8.11
C CYS A 23 4.12 -4.48 7.55
N VAL A 24 4.75 -5.31 8.37
CA VAL A 24 5.05 -6.69 7.98
C VAL A 24 3.75 -7.44 7.68
N MET A 25 2.75 -7.27 8.55
CA MET A 25 1.47 -7.93 8.37
C MET A 25 0.77 -7.48 7.10
N ALA A 26 0.81 -6.19 6.82
CA ALA A 26 0.18 -5.67 5.60
C ALA A 26 0.85 -6.22 4.35
N LYS A 27 2.17 -6.26 4.35
CA LYS A 27 2.90 -6.77 3.20
C LYS A 27 2.66 -8.26 3.01
N ARG A 28 2.62 -9.01 4.10
CA ARG A 28 2.32 -10.43 4.02
C ARG A 28 0.91 -10.67 3.49
N TYR A 29 -0.03 -9.87 3.96
CA TYR A 29 -1.42 -9.99 3.52
C TYR A 29 -1.53 -9.82 2.00
N LEU A 30 -0.85 -8.83 1.46
CA LEU A 30 -0.85 -8.61 0.02
C LEU A 30 -0.16 -9.75 -0.72
N ALA A 31 0.98 -10.19 -0.21
CA ALA A 31 1.73 -11.25 -0.86
C ALA A 31 0.95 -12.56 -0.91
N GLU A 32 0.23 -12.87 0.15
CA GLU A 32 -0.58 -14.09 0.19
C GLU A 32 -1.71 -14.07 -0.82
N ARG A 33 -2.12 -12.90 -1.24
CA ARG A 33 -3.16 -12.74 -2.25
C ARG A 33 -2.60 -12.58 -3.65
N GLY A 34 -1.30 -12.72 -3.81
CA GLY A 34 -0.67 -12.58 -5.11
C GLY A 34 -0.62 -11.14 -5.61
N ILE A 35 -0.75 -10.18 -4.71
CA ILE A 35 -0.75 -8.76 -5.07
C ILE A 35 0.68 -8.25 -5.03
N LYS A 36 1.12 -7.66 -6.12
CA LYS A 36 2.44 -7.05 -6.18
C LYS A 36 2.35 -5.62 -5.69
N TYR A 37 3.38 -5.18 -5.00
CA TYR A 37 3.39 -3.84 -4.43
C TYR A 37 4.80 -3.30 -4.41
N ASP A 38 4.89 -1.97 -4.36
CA ASP A 38 6.16 -1.30 -4.12
C ASP A 38 6.31 -1.09 -2.62
N ASP A 39 7.41 -1.55 -2.08
CA ASP A 39 7.70 -1.40 -0.66
C ASP A 39 8.59 -0.18 -0.48
N VAL A 40 8.04 0.84 0.14
CA VAL A 40 8.74 2.11 0.31
C VAL A 40 9.11 2.31 1.77
N ASP A 41 10.41 2.38 2.05
CA ASP A 41 10.92 2.58 3.39
C ASP A 41 11.02 4.07 3.67
N VAL A 42 10.05 4.59 4.42
CA VAL A 42 10.00 6.02 4.69
C VAL A 42 10.99 6.43 5.77
N ALA A 43 11.59 5.47 6.49
CA ALA A 43 12.65 5.79 7.42
C ALA A 43 13.96 6.06 6.69
N ALA A 44 14.13 5.45 5.52
CA ALA A 44 15.35 5.60 4.75
C ALA A 44 15.25 6.68 3.67
N ASP A 45 14.04 7.01 3.24
CA ASP A 45 13.83 7.91 2.12
C ASP A 45 12.92 9.07 2.54
N GLN A 46 13.55 10.20 2.80
CA GLN A 46 12.84 11.36 3.33
C GLN A 46 11.85 11.94 2.33
N SER A 47 12.17 11.89 1.06
CA SER A 47 11.25 12.42 0.05
C SER A 47 9.98 11.58 -0.03
N ARG A 48 10.10 10.27 0.16
CA ARG A 48 8.94 9.40 0.15
C ARG A 48 8.14 9.57 1.45
N ALA A 49 8.81 9.89 2.56
CA ALA A 49 8.12 10.22 3.80
C ALA A 49 7.26 11.47 3.62
N LEU A 50 7.79 12.47 2.93
CA LEU A 50 7.01 13.67 2.64
C LEU A 50 5.85 13.39 1.70
N GLU A 51 6.05 12.51 0.74
CA GLU A 51 4.99 12.07 -0.14
C GLU A 51 3.84 11.43 0.65
N MET A 52 4.18 10.56 1.60
CA MET A 52 3.19 9.94 2.46
C MET A 52 2.46 10.99 3.31
N LEU A 53 3.20 11.92 3.87
CA LEU A 53 2.61 12.99 4.67
C LEU A 53 1.64 13.82 3.84
N THR A 54 2.00 14.11 2.60
CA THR A 54 1.13 14.87 1.71
C THR A 54 -0.17 14.12 1.44
N LYS A 55 -0.09 12.81 1.27
CA LYS A 55 -1.28 12.00 0.99
C LYS A 55 -2.18 11.83 2.20
N THR A 56 -1.60 11.75 3.39
CA THR A 56 -2.35 11.31 4.57
C THR A 56 -2.49 12.37 5.65
N GLY A 57 -1.64 13.38 5.65
CA GLY A 57 -1.63 14.37 6.70
C GLY A 57 -1.03 13.87 8.00
N GLN A 58 -0.37 12.69 7.98
CA GLN A 58 0.21 12.13 9.20
C GLN A 58 1.39 11.24 8.82
N MET A 59 2.20 10.87 9.81
CA MET A 59 3.45 10.16 9.57
C MET A 59 3.43 8.70 10.01
N GLY A 60 2.32 8.20 10.51
CA GLY A 60 2.25 6.81 10.99
C GLY A 60 2.30 5.82 9.84
N VAL A 61 2.83 4.64 10.11
CA VAL A 61 2.90 3.54 9.15
C VAL A 61 2.21 2.31 9.73
N PRO A 62 1.76 1.38 8.89
CA PRO A 62 1.83 1.38 7.43
C PRO A 62 0.78 2.30 6.80
N VAL A 63 1.08 2.74 5.59
CA VAL A 63 0.11 3.42 4.74
C VAL A 63 0.13 2.71 3.41
N LEU A 64 -1.05 2.37 2.90
CA LEU A 64 -1.17 1.71 1.61
C LEU A 64 -1.88 2.63 0.64
N ASP A 65 -1.34 2.74 -0.55
CA ASP A 65 -1.99 3.46 -1.64
C ASP A 65 -2.35 2.42 -2.69
N ILE A 66 -3.63 2.14 -2.83
CA ILE A 66 -4.12 1.11 -3.74
C ILE A 66 -4.94 1.80 -4.82
N GLY A 67 -4.31 2.00 -5.96
CA GLY A 67 -4.99 2.64 -7.09
C GLY A 67 -5.50 4.03 -6.78
N GLY A 68 -4.83 4.75 -5.88
CA GLY A 68 -5.24 6.07 -5.47
C GLY A 68 -6.05 6.11 -4.19
N GLN A 69 -6.50 4.96 -3.70
CA GLN A 69 -7.20 4.89 -2.41
C GLN A 69 -6.17 4.71 -1.31
N VAL A 70 -6.17 5.62 -0.36
CA VAL A 70 -5.17 5.65 0.69
C VAL A 70 -5.75 5.05 1.96
N ILE A 71 -5.04 4.08 2.51
CA ILE A 71 -5.46 3.38 3.72
C ILE A 71 -4.39 3.57 4.77
N ILE A 72 -4.79 4.05 5.93
CA ILE A 72 -3.87 4.28 7.03
C ILE A 72 -4.02 3.12 8.01
N GLY A 73 -2.89 2.45 8.27
CA GLY A 73 -2.88 1.30 9.16
C GLY A 73 -3.16 0.00 8.41
N PHE A 74 -3.10 -1.10 9.14
CA PHE A 74 -3.41 -2.41 8.57
C PHE A 74 -4.89 -2.69 8.78
N ASP A 75 -5.68 -2.34 7.79
CA ASP A 75 -7.12 -2.48 7.81
C ASP A 75 -7.52 -3.41 6.68
N ARG A 76 -7.74 -4.68 7.02
CA ARG A 76 -8.02 -5.70 6.01
C ARG A 76 -9.27 -5.41 5.21
N ASN A 77 -10.31 -4.94 5.86
CA ASN A 77 -11.55 -4.64 5.14
C ASN A 77 -11.35 -3.53 4.13
N ALA A 78 -10.64 -2.48 4.52
CA ALA A 78 -10.37 -1.38 3.61
C ALA A 78 -9.46 -1.81 2.47
N ILE A 79 -8.47 -2.66 2.75
CA ILE A 79 -7.58 -3.18 1.72
C ILE A 79 -8.37 -4.01 0.71
N ASP A 80 -9.21 -4.92 1.22
CA ASP A 80 -10.02 -5.76 0.35
C ASP A 80 -10.94 -4.93 -0.51
N TYR A 81 -11.57 -3.93 0.08
CA TYR A 81 -12.48 -3.07 -0.65
C TYR A 81 -11.74 -2.32 -1.77
N ALA A 82 -10.56 -1.79 -1.46
CA ALA A 82 -9.79 -1.07 -2.46
C ALA A 82 -9.33 -1.97 -3.58
N LEU A 83 -8.97 -3.22 -3.25
CA LEU A 83 -8.54 -4.17 -4.28
C LEU A 83 -9.70 -4.61 -5.17
N MET A 84 -10.89 -4.73 -4.60
CA MET A 84 -12.06 -5.12 -5.37
C MET A 84 -12.62 -3.98 -6.20
N ASN A 85 -12.52 -2.77 -5.70
CA ASN A 85 -13.15 -1.61 -6.30
C ASN A 85 -12.19 -0.87 -7.21
N ARG A 86 -11.52 -1.59 -8.08
CA ARG A 86 -10.59 -0.97 -9.01
C ARG A 86 -11.28 -0.65 -10.32
N LYS A 87 -10.88 0.44 -10.90
CA LYS A 87 -11.48 0.88 -12.15
C LYS A 87 -10.48 0.96 -13.26
#